data_2c222ca2de8e22d1103ff25f18eb017e
#
_entry.id   2c222ca2de8e22d1103ff25f18eb017e
#
_cell.length_a   1.000
_cell.length_b   1.000
_cell.length_c   1.000
_cell.angle_alpha   90.00
_cell.angle_beta   90.00
_cell.angle_gamma   90.00
#
_symmetry.space_group_name_H-M   'P 1'
#
loop_
_entity.id
_entity.type
_entity.pdbx_description
1 polymer ?
#
loop_
_entity_poly.entity_id
_entity_poly.type
_entity_poly.pdbx_seq_one_letter_code
_entity_poly.pdbx_strand_id
1 'polypeptide(L)'
;KPDLLVDAIMAKKNLGTRKGMAPLVIAIGPGFSAPEDVDAVIETKRGHYLGRVIRKGSAIPNTGIPGIIKGYSVERVLRSPCDGYVVPLKSIGDTVMPEEAVACVEGVPVFSQIEGIVRGLIHPSVRVTKGLKIGDIDPRGEREHCFSITDKALAIAGGVLEAIMSSEI
;
A
#
# COMPACT_ATOMS: atom_id res chain seq x y z
N LYS A 1 -18.06 -15.84 -15.49
CA LYS A 1 -18.24 -14.91 -14.37
C LYS A 1 -17.51 -15.52 -13.16
N PRO A 2 -16.68 -14.79 -12.42
CA PRO A 2 -16.03 -15.35 -11.23
C PRO A 2 -17.04 -15.58 -10.11
N ASP A 3 -16.78 -16.54 -9.23
CA ASP A 3 -17.59 -16.80 -8.06
C ASP A 3 -17.30 -15.81 -6.93
N LEU A 4 -16.07 -15.27 -6.93
CA LEU A 4 -15.58 -14.31 -5.97
C LEU A 4 -14.73 -13.23 -6.66
N LEU A 5 -14.90 -11.97 -6.24
CA LEU A 5 -14.03 -10.87 -6.64
C LEU A 5 -13.45 -10.18 -5.42
N VAL A 6 -12.13 -10.00 -5.40
CA VAL A 6 -11.44 -9.21 -4.38
C VAL A 6 -10.79 -8.00 -5.04
N ASP A 7 -11.23 -6.80 -4.68
CA ASP A 7 -10.53 -5.57 -5.05
C ASP A 7 -9.40 -5.29 -4.07
N ALA A 8 -8.17 -5.57 -4.49
CA ALA A 8 -6.95 -5.34 -3.74
C ALA A 8 -6.08 -4.23 -4.37
N ILE A 9 -6.65 -3.37 -5.22
CA ILE A 9 -5.93 -2.29 -5.91
C ILE A 9 -5.37 -1.26 -4.91
N MET A 10 -6.04 -1.07 -3.78
CA MET A 10 -5.63 -0.13 -2.71
C MET A 10 -5.55 1.33 -3.17
N ALA A 11 -6.38 1.75 -4.11
CA ALA A 11 -6.38 3.09 -4.69
C ALA A 11 -6.91 4.18 -3.76
N LYS A 12 -7.40 3.84 -2.57
CA LYS A 12 -8.04 4.73 -1.58
C LYS A 12 -9.35 5.38 -2.06
N LYS A 13 -9.86 4.95 -3.19
CA LYS A 13 -11.14 5.32 -3.80
C LYS A 13 -11.64 4.16 -4.66
N ASN A 14 -12.93 4.07 -4.85
CA ASN A 14 -13.52 3.11 -5.78
C ASN A 14 -13.18 3.53 -7.22
N LEU A 15 -12.61 2.62 -8.00
CA LEU A 15 -12.26 2.81 -9.42
C LEU A 15 -13.24 2.10 -10.36
N GLY A 16 -14.39 1.65 -9.86
CA GLY A 16 -15.46 1.02 -10.66
C GLY A 16 -15.86 -0.37 -10.19
N THR A 17 -15.28 -0.87 -9.10
CA THR A 17 -15.71 -2.14 -8.49
C THR A 17 -17.09 -1.96 -7.85
N ARG A 18 -18.01 -2.87 -8.14
CA ARG A 18 -19.37 -2.79 -7.64
C ARG A 18 -19.95 -4.16 -7.33
N LYS A 19 -20.91 -4.14 -6.43
CA LYS A 19 -21.75 -5.30 -6.11
C LYS A 19 -22.37 -5.90 -7.37
N GLY A 20 -22.46 -7.23 -7.40
CA GLY A 20 -22.99 -7.96 -8.56
C GLY A 20 -21.96 -8.27 -9.67
N MET A 21 -20.71 -7.80 -9.57
CA MET A 21 -19.63 -8.25 -10.44
C MET A 21 -19.30 -9.73 -10.24
N ALA A 22 -19.49 -10.22 -9.01
CA ALA A 22 -19.45 -11.64 -8.62
C ALA A 22 -20.55 -11.91 -7.60
N PRO A 23 -20.86 -13.19 -7.27
CA PRO A 23 -21.71 -13.54 -6.13
C PRO A 23 -21.25 -12.95 -4.80
N LEU A 24 -19.94 -12.89 -4.58
CA LEU A 24 -19.31 -12.19 -3.45
C LEU A 24 -18.27 -11.20 -3.97
N VAL A 25 -18.39 -9.93 -3.56
CA VAL A 25 -17.43 -8.86 -3.89
C VAL A 25 -16.87 -8.31 -2.59
N ILE A 26 -15.55 -8.41 -2.43
CA ILE A 26 -14.80 -7.94 -1.25
C ILE A 26 -13.85 -6.82 -1.70
N ALA A 27 -13.81 -5.71 -0.96
CA ALA A 27 -12.85 -4.63 -1.20
C ALA A 27 -11.92 -4.43 -0.01
N ILE A 28 -10.66 -4.07 -0.29
CA ILE A 28 -9.64 -3.85 0.73
C ILE A 28 -9.40 -2.36 0.96
N GLY A 29 -9.70 -1.89 2.17
CA GLY A 29 -9.40 -0.55 2.64
C GLY A 29 -10.44 0.51 2.28
N PRO A 30 -10.10 1.79 2.47
CA PRO A 30 -11.02 2.90 2.29
C PRO A 30 -11.38 3.15 0.81
N GLY A 31 -12.53 3.76 0.60
CA GLY A 31 -13.08 4.10 -0.71
C GLY A 31 -14.29 3.28 -1.10
N PHE A 32 -14.70 2.35 -0.25
CA PHE A 32 -15.86 1.48 -0.43
C PHE A 32 -16.78 1.50 0.78
N SER A 33 -18.07 1.28 0.56
CA SER A 33 -19.08 1.08 1.58
C SER A 33 -19.79 -0.27 1.38
N ALA A 34 -19.94 -1.04 2.43
CA ALA A 34 -20.75 -2.24 2.45
C ALA A 34 -22.10 -1.95 3.13
N PRO A 35 -23.22 -2.45 2.63
CA PRO A 35 -23.40 -3.31 1.46
C PRO A 35 -23.64 -2.56 0.14
N GLU A 36 -23.44 -1.24 0.07
CA GLU A 36 -23.81 -0.40 -1.06
C GLU A 36 -22.94 -0.67 -2.29
N ASP A 37 -21.61 -0.58 -2.12
CA ASP A 37 -20.65 -0.76 -3.21
C ASP A 37 -20.23 -2.22 -3.38
N VAL A 38 -20.00 -2.90 -2.25
CA VAL A 38 -19.46 -4.27 -2.16
C VAL A 38 -20.14 -5.04 -1.02
N ASP A 39 -19.96 -6.36 -0.97
CA ASP A 39 -20.56 -7.19 0.09
C ASP A 39 -19.80 -7.12 1.41
N ALA A 40 -18.48 -6.90 1.35
CA ALA A 40 -17.63 -6.71 2.52
C ALA A 40 -16.45 -5.78 2.21
N VAL A 41 -16.03 -5.00 3.23
CA VAL A 41 -14.82 -4.19 3.22
C VAL A 41 -13.86 -4.71 4.29
N ILE A 42 -12.57 -4.80 3.98
CA ILE A 42 -11.55 -5.21 4.96
C ILE A 42 -10.81 -3.98 5.48
N GLU A 43 -10.77 -3.81 6.81
CA GLU A 43 -10.07 -2.69 7.44
C GLU A 43 -8.55 -2.80 7.24
N THR A 44 -7.93 -1.69 6.82
CA THR A 44 -6.48 -1.64 6.54
C THR A 44 -5.69 -0.70 7.44
N LYS A 45 -6.35 0.08 8.29
CA LYS A 45 -5.66 0.95 9.25
C LYS A 45 -5.02 0.10 10.36
N ARG A 46 -3.74 0.35 10.66
CA ARG A 46 -3.06 -0.30 11.79
C ARG A 46 -3.77 0.05 13.10
N GLY A 47 -3.91 -0.92 13.98
CA GLY A 47 -4.57 -0.83 15.27
C GLY A 47 -5.47 -2.03 15.54
N HIS A 48 -6.32 -1.90 16.53
CA HIS A 48 -7.18 -2.98 17.03
C HIS A 48 -8.09 -3.62 15.94
N TYR A 49 -8.51 -2.83 14.96
CA TYR A 49 -9.44 -3.27 13.92
C TYR A 49 -8.77 -3.72 12.62
N LEU A 50 -7.44 -3.76 12.55
CA LEU A 50 -6.72 -4.20 11.35
C LEU A 50 -7.17 -5.61 10.92
N GLY A 51 -7.54 -5.75 9.64
CA GLY A 51 -8.02 -7.00 9.07
C GLY A 51 -9.49 -7.32 9.34
N ARG A 52 -10.20 -6.51 10.12
CA ARG A 52 -11.62 -6.76 10.43
C ARG A 52 -12.51 -6.70 9.18
N VAL A 53 -13.43 -7.65 9.09
CA VAL A 53 -14.48 -7.66 8.07
C VAL A 53 -15.59 -6.67 8.46
N ILE A 54 -15.89 -5.74 7.56
CA ILE A 54 -16.94 -4.73 7.69
C ILE A 54 -18.04 -5.08 6.69
N ARG A 55 -19.22 -5.47 7.20
CA ARG A 55 -20.40 -5.80 6.39
C ARG A 55 -21.41 -4.66 6.33
N LYS A 56 -21.19 -3.62 7.14
CA LYS A 56 -22.01 -2.40 7.15
C LYS A 56 -21.15 -1.19 7.45
N GLY A 57 -21.03 -0.29 6.47
CA GLY A 57 -20.22 0.92 6.53
C GLY A 57 -18.90 0.78 5.77
N SER A 58 -17.92 1.61 6.11
CA SER A 58 -16.66 1.78 5.39
C SER A 58 -15.46 1.58 6.31
N ALA A 59 -14.31 1.24 5.71
CA ALA A 59 -13.04 1.27 6.43
C ALA A 59 -12.64 2.71 6.82
N ILE A 60 -11.81 2.83 7.84
CA ILE A 60 -11.33 4.13 8.35
C ILE A 60 -10.63 4.88 7.21
N PRO A 61 -10.98 6.17 6.98
CA PRO A 61 -10.39 6.97 5.91
C PRO A 61 -8.86 7.03 5.98
N ASN A 62 -8.25 7.11 4.79
CA ASN A 62 -6.80 7.28 4.68
C ASN A 62 -6.37 8.66 5.20
N THR A 63 -5.41 8.69 6.11
CA THR A 63 -4.86 9.93 6.68
C THR A 63 -3.78 10.57 5.81
N GLY A 64 -3.24 9.84 4.83
CA GLY A 64 -2.08 10.28 4.05
C GLY A 64 -0.74 10.26 4.83
N ILE A 65 -0.79 10.01 6.13
CA ILE A 65 0.40 9.97 7.00
C ILE A 65 0.93 8.54 7.05
N PRO A 66 2.22 8.32 6.71
CA PRO A 66 2.85 7.01 6.83
C PRO A 66 2.89 6.53 8.28
N GLY A 67 2.76 5.22 8.49
CA GLY A 67 2.92 4.64 9.82
C GLY A 67 4.36 4.82 10.36
N ILE A 68 4.49 4.98 11.67
CA ILE A 68 5.80 5.10 12.33
C ILE A 68 6.48 3.73 12.36
N ILE A 69 7.76 3.68 11.94
CA ILE A 69 8.64 2.52 12.02
C ILE A 69 9.97 2.98 12.62
N LYS A 70 10.38 2.42 13.75
CA LYS A 70 11.61 2.84 14.49
C LYS A 70 11.72 4.36 14.68
N GLY A 71 10.60 5.04 14.96
CA GLY A 71 10.58 6.49 15.18
C GLY A 71 10.45 7.33 13.90
N TYR A 72 10.62 6.76 12.71
CA TYR A 72 10.53 7.47 11.43
C TYR A 72 9.15 7.31 10.80
N SER A 73 8.63 8.37 10.19
CA SER A 73 7.34 8.42 9.50
C SER A 73 7.49 8.95 8.08
N VAL A 74 7.51 10.27 7.93
CA VAL A 74 7.59 10.93 6.62
C VAL A 74 9.00 10.86 6.03
N GLU A 75 10.02 10.80 6.87
CA GLU A 75 11.44 10.79 6.51
C GLU A 75 11.84 9.54 5.72
N ARG A 76 11.09 8.45 5.91
CA ARG A 76 11.34 7.20 5.19
C ARG A 76 10.66 7.15 3.81
N VAL A 77 9.90 8.18 3.42
CA VAL A 77 9.18 8.22 2.16
C VAL A 77 9.97 8.99 1.10
N LEU A 78 10.30 8.33 0.02
CA LEU A 78 10.89 8.96 -1.16
C LEU A 78 9.78 9.58 -2.00
N ARG A 79 9.92 10.88 -2.34
CA ARG A 79 8.94 11.61 -3.16
C ARG A 79 9.59 12.15 -4.42
N SER A 80 8.83 12.19 -5.50
CA SER A 80 9.28 12.77 -6.76
C SER A 80 9.51 14.28 -6.62
N PRO A 81 10.69 14.81 -7.02
CA PRO A 81 10.97 16.24 -6.99
C PRO A 81 10.27 17.01 -8.12
N CYS A 82 9.94 16.34 -9.23
CA CYS A 82 9.30 16.90 -10.41
C CYS A 82 8.43 15.86 -11.12
N ASP A 83 7.73 16.27 -12.17
CA ASP A 83 7.03 15.36 -13.07
C ASP A 83 8.03 14.64 -13.97
N GLY A 84 7.77 13.38 -14.34
CA GLY A 84 8.63 12.63 -15.25
C GLY A 84 8.65 11.14 -14.99
N TYR A 85 9.77 10.50 -15.31
CA TYR A 85 10.00 9.07 -15.11
C TYR A 85 11.14 8.83 -14.13
N VAL A 86 10.99 7.80 -13.31
CA VAL A 86 11.99 7.44 -12.31
C VAL A 86 13.07 6.59 -12.95
N VAL A 87 14.33 6.98 -12.75
CA VAL A 87 15.51 6.16 -13.05
C VAL A 87 16.09 5.68 -11.72
N PRO A 88 15.96 4.39 -11.38
CA PRO A 88 16.53 3.84 -10.16
C PRO A 88 18.06 3.88 -10.17
N LEU A 89 18.67 4.30 -9.08
CA LEU A 89 20.12 4.19 -8.82
C LEU A 89 20.42 3.07 -7.82
N LYS A 90 19.41 2.65 -7.07
CA LYS A 90 19.42 1.53 -6.12
C LYS A 90 18.30 0.56 -6.44
N SER A 91 18.48 -0.67 -6.03
CA SER A 91 17.49 -1.75 -6.13
C SER A 91 16.74 -1.96 -4.82
N ILE A 92 15.56 -2.56 -4.89
CA ILE A 92 14.86 -3.02 -3.68
C ILE A 92 15.74 -4.05 -2.96
N GLY A 93 15.96 -3.84 -1.67
CA GLY A 93 16.87 -4.65 -0.85
C GLY A 93 18.26 -4.09 -0.67
N ASP A 94 18.62 -2.99 -1.36
CA ASP A 94 19.90 -2.31 -1.16
C ASP A 94 19.88 -1.46 0.11
N THR A 95 21.01 -1.46 0.83
CA THR A 95 21.24 -0.55 1.96
C THR A 95 21.56 0.84 1.46
N VAL A 96 21.05 1.85 2.14
CA VAL A 96 21.33 3.26 1.86
C VAL A 96 21.60 4.03 3.15
N MET A 97 22.43 5.06 3.03
CA MET A 97 22.76 6.01 4.09
C MET A 97 21.98 7.32 3.89
N PRO A 98 21.86 8.16 4.94
CA PRO A 98 21.35 9.52 4.77
C PRO A 98 22.12 10.25 3.67
N GLU A 99 21.43 11.06 2.87
CA GLU A 99 21.97 11.84 1.74
C GLU A 99 22.50 10.99 0.57
N GLU A 100 22.32 9.68 0.58
CA GLU A 100 22.64 8.82 -0.56
C GLU A 100 21.53 8.87 -1.61
N ALA A 101 21.90 9.04 -2.88
CA ALA A 101 20.94 9.07 -3.99
C ALA A 101 20.38 7.67 -4.26
N VAL A 102 19.05 7.55 -4.20
CA VAL A 102 18.30 6.29 -4.41
C VAL A 102 17.78 6.18 -5.84
N ALA A 103 17.39 7.29 -6.42
CA ALA A 103 16.86 7.38 -7.77
C ALA A 103 17.06 8.80 -8.31
N CYS A 104 16.73 9.03 -9.59
CA CYS A 104 16.54 10.37 -10.13
C CYS A 104 15.25 10.43 -10.95
N VAL A 105 14.69 11.64 -11.09
CA VAL A 105 13.54 11.93 -11.95
C VAL A 105 13.91 13.07 -12.86
N GLU A 106 13.91 12.86 -14.18
CA GLU A 106 14.38 13.82 -15.18
C GLU A 106 15.75 14.43 -14.81
N GLY A 107 16.67 13.60 -14.33
CA GLY A 107 18.01 14.04 -13.92
C GLY A 107 18.10 14.67 -12.51
N VAL A 108 16.97 14.92 -11.84
CA VAL A 108 16.94 15.48 -10.48
C VAL A 108 17.04 14.32 -9.45
N PRO A 109 18.09 14.30 -8.59
CA PRO A 109 18.29 13.20 -7.66
C PRO A 109 17.24 13.19 -6.53
N VAL A 110 16.93 11.98 -6.06
CA VAL A 110 16.09 11.70 -4.90
C VAL A 110 16.96 11.01 -3.84
N PHE A 111 17.14 11.67 -2.73
CA PHE A 111 18.03 11.21 -1.65
C PHE A 111 17.25 10.50 -0.55
N SER A 112 17.89 9.53 0.10
CA SER A 112 17.42 9.01 1.37
C SER A 112 17.64 10.03 2.48
N GLN A 113 16.65 10.21 3.35
CA GLN A 113 16.79 11.06 4.54
C GLN A 113 17.28 10.28 5.76
N ILE A 114 17.25 8.95 5.69
CA ILE A 114 17.57 8.06 6.80
C ILE A 114 18.42 6.88 6.33
N GLU A 115 19.14 6.27 7.26
CA GLU A 115 19.75 4.96 7.04
C GLU A 115 18.66 3.88 6.98
N GLY A 116 18.83 2.88 6.09
CA GLY A 116 17.91 1.75 6.00
C GLY A 116 18.04 0.97 4.70
N ILE A 117 17.02 0.21 4.40
CA ILE A 117 16.92 -0.60 3.18
C ILE A 117 15.85 -0.03 2.24
N VAL A 118 16.16 0.06 0.97
CA VAL A 118 15.18 0.39 -0.07
C VAL A 118 14.12 -0.70 -0.11
N ARG A 119 12.94 -0.41 0.45
CA ARG A 119 11.86 -1.39 0.57
C ARG A 119 10.95 -1.44 -0.65
N GLY A 120 10.84 -0.35 -1.35
CA GLY A 120 10.01 -0.23 -2.53
C GLY A 120 10.39 0.95 -3.38
N LEU A 121 10.33 0.78 -4.68
CA LEU A 121 10.44 1.83 -5.68
C LEU A 121 9.33 1.63 -6.72
N ILE A 122 8.79 2.75 -7.20
CA ILE A 122 7.80 2.73 -8.28
C ILE A 122 8.46 2.19 -9.55
N HIS A 123 7.70 1.46 -10.37
CA HIS A 123 8.23 0.92 -11.61
C HIS A 123 8.62 2.04 -12.57
N PRO A 124 9.78 1.97 -13.26
CA PRO A 124 10.29 3.04 -14.14
C PRO A 124 9.35 3.44 -15.29
N SER A 125 8.46 2.54 -15.73
CA SER A 125 7.48 2.85 -16.78
C SER A 125 6.32 3.73 -16.32
N VAL A 126 6.19 3.98 -15.01
CA VAL A 126 5.10 4.82 -14.48
C VAL A 126 5.52 6.27 -14.50
N ARG A 127 4.76 7.11 -15.20
CA ARG A 127 4.96 8.55 -15.13
C ARG A 127 4.51 9.07 -13.76
N VAL A 128 5.40 9.78 -13.09
CA VAL A 128 5.16 10.35 -11.76
C VAL A 128 4.91 11.86 -11.85
N THR A 129 4.24 12.40 -10.84
CA THR A 129 4.07 13.83 -10.66
C THR A 129 4.83 14.31 -9.44
N LYS A 130 5.19 15.60 -9.41
CA LYS A 130 5.86 16.21 -8.26
C LYS A 130 5.13 15.94 -6.96
N GLY A 131 5.88 15.49 -5.93
CA GLY A 131 5.36 15.14 -4.60
C GLY A 131 4.76 13.74 -4.50
N LEU A 132 4.55 13.01 -5.61
CA LEU A 132 4.09 11.62 -5.56
C LEU A 132 5.09 10.76 -4.78
N LYS A 133 4.58 9.88 -3.91
CA LYS A 133 5.41 8.86 -3.27
C LYS A 133 5.92 7.89 -4.32
N ILE A 134 7.24 7.79 -4.47
CA ILE A 134 7.90 6.92 -5.45
C ILE A 134 8.68 5.77 -4.79
N GLY A 135 8.87 5.79 -3.49
CA GLY A 135 9.58 4.74 -2.78
C GLY A 135 9.48 4.86 -1.26
N ASP A 136 10.14 3.93 -0.61
CA ASP A 136 10.08 3.76 0.85
C ASP A 136 11.39 3.16 1.37
N ILE A 137 11.95 3.74 2.43
CA ILE A 137 13.12 3.22 3.14
C ILE A 137 12.66 2.56 4.43
N ASP A 138 13.15 1.35 4.70
CA ASP A 138 12.88 0.64 5.95
C ASP A 138 14.06 0.79 6.92
N PRO A 139 13.88 1.55 8.02
CA PRO A 139 14.94 1.80 8.97
C PRO A 139 15.28 0.58 9.84
N ARG A 140 14.55 -0.52 9.72
CA ARG A 140 14.87 -1.76 10.46
C ARG A 140 16.13 -2.44 9.95
N GLY A 141 16.50 -2.21 8.68
CA GLY A 141 17.71 -2.75 8.09
C GLY A 141 17.61 -4.23 7.69
N GLU A 142 16.40 -4.81 7.72
CA GLU A 142 16.18 -6.23 7.44
C GLU A 142 15.81 -6.44 5.97
N ARG A 143 16.75 -6.91 5.17
CA ARG A 143 16.56 -7.12 3.72
C ARG A 143 15.41 -8.09 3.41
N GLU A 144 15.22 -9.13 4.23
CA GLU A 144 14.17 -10.11 4.06
C GLU A 144 12.76 -9.51 4.13
N HIS A 145 12.59 -8.39 4.87
CA HIS A 145 11.33 -7.67 4.92
C HIS A 145 10.88 -7.09 3.57
N CYS A 146 11.78 -6.99 2.59
CA CYS A 146 11.43 -6.56 1.25
C CYS A 146 10.73 -7.67 0.43
N PHE A 147 10.98 -8.93 0.79
CA PHE A 147 10.59 -10.11 0.01
C PHE A 147 9.61 -11.02 0.76
N SER A 148 9.16 -10.61 1.94
CA SER A 148 8.18 -11.32 2.76
C SER A 148 6.95 -10.44 3.04
N ILE A 149 5.80 -11.07 3.30
CA ILE A 149 4.58 -10.35 3.67
C ILE A 149 4.66 -9.85 5.11
N THR A 150 4.05 -8.69 5.37
CA THR A 150 4.02 -8.10 6.71
C THR A 150 2.90 -8.67 7.57
N ASP A 151 2.99 -8.45 8.89
CA ASP A 151 1.89 -8.59 9.84
C ASP A 151 0.58 -7.94 9.33
N LYS A 152 0.70 -6.74 8.78
CA LYS A 152 -0.44 -6.03 8.19
C LYS A 152 -1.05 -6.79 7.01
N ALA A 153 -0.22 -7.26 6.08
CA ALA A 153 -0.69 -8.01 4.92
C ALA A 153 -1.33 -9.34 5.34
N LEU A 154 -0.74 -10.02 6.33
CA LEU A 154 -1.26 -11.27 6.86
C LEU A 154 -2.62 -11.07 7.56
N ALA A 155 -2.76 -10.00 8.38
CA ALA A 155 -4.04 -9.69 9.03
C ALA A 155 -5.14 -9.36 8.00
N ILE A 156 -4.81 -8.60 6.95
CA ILE A 156 -5.76 -8.27 5.87
C ILE A 156 -6.17 -9.54 5.11
N ALA A 157 -5.21 -10.40 4.78
CA ALA A 157 -5.48 -11.68 4.12
C ALA A 157 -6.38 -12.59 4.98
N GLY A 158 -6.16 -12.61 6.30
CA GLY A 158 -7.03 -13.28 7.25
C GLY A 158 -8.47 -12.75 7.21
N GLY A 159 -8.65 -11.43 7.14
CA GLY A 159 -9.97 -10.82 7.00
C GLY A 159 -10.65 -11.16 5.67
N VAL A 160 -9.90 -11.22 4.57
CA VAL A 160 -10.45 -11.69 3.28
C VAL A 160 -10.91 -13.14 3.40
N LEU A 161 -10.09 -14.01 4.00
CA LEU A 161 -10.46 -15.41 4.22
C LEU A 161 -11.70 -15.55 5.11
N GLU A 162 -11.78 -14.78 6.21
CA GLU A 162 -12.97 -14.74 7.07
C GLU A 162 -14.21 -14.34 6.26
N ALA A 163 -14.11 -13.29 5.43
CA ALA A 163 -15.23 -12.84 4.62
C ALA A 163 -15.72 -13.91 3.64
N ILE A 164 -14.80 -14.68 3.05
CA ILE A 164 -15.11 -15.80 2.15
C ILE A 164 -15.78 -16.93 2.93
N MET A 165 -15.16 -17.39 4.00
CA MET A 165 -15.61 -18.56 4.77
C MET A 165 -16.94 -18.34 5.50
N SER A 166 -17.29 -17.09 5.80
CA SER A 166 -18.54 -16.69 6.46
C SER A 166 -19.66 -16.29 5.48
N SER A 167 -19.44 -16.43 4.18
CA SER A 167 -20.43 -16.14 3.14
C SER A 167 -21.07 -17.46 2.67
N GLU A 168 -22.38 -17.43 2.49
CA GLU A 168 -23.12 -18.49 1.83
C GLU A 168 -22.99 -18.30 0.30
N ILE A 169 -21.94 -18.86 -0.30
CA ILE A 169 -21.73 -18.86 -1.76
C ILE A 169 -22.15 -20.20 -2.30
#